data_2f5f66c6b075d09563ba11fca4ef0e35
#
_entry.id   2f5f66c6b075d09563ba11fca4ef0e35
#
_cell.length_a   1.000
_cell.length_b   1.000
_cell.length_c   1.000
_cell.angle_alpha   90.00
_cell.angle_beta   90.00
_cell.angle_gamma   90.00
#
_symmetry.space_group_name_H-M   'P 1'
#
loop_
_entity.id
_entity.type
_entity.pdbx_description
1 polymer ?
#
loop_
_entity_poly.entity_id
_entity_poly.type
_entity_poly.pdbx_seq_one_letter_code
_entity_poly.pdbx_strand_id
1 'polypeptide(L)'
;NTYQKLADEYNKKAQLAFDAGEYDLAIEYSQKAAENAELSKAYIDMMLARRDADSQMKLAQNKIKWAESIHAERNFPMAFTAAKESYANAESAYTKEDFVAAKDYASQSLLALDGVREVTPLPEYYIVKPWAETKDCYWNISGRPYVYNNPLLWENLYQSNKSSMPKPEDPNLILPGMKMKIPSLTGEYR
;
A
#
# COMPACT_ATOMS: atom_id res chain seq x y z
N ASN A 1 30.92 15.45 10.03
CA ASN A 1 30.10 15.91 11.14
C ASN A 1 31.01 16.66 12.18
N THR A 2 30.42 17.38 13.11
CA THR A 2 31.13 18.17 14.11
C THR A 2 31.94 17.31 15.06
N TYR A 3 31.44 16.18 15.46
CA TYR A 3 32.13 15.25 16.36
C TYR A 3 33.42 14.69 15.75
N GLN A 4 33.42 14.38 14.44
CA GLN A 4 34.66 13.97 13.77
C GLN A 4 35.73 15.03 13.79
N LYS A 5 35.35 16.29 13.55
CA LYS A 5 36.29 17.43 13.61
C LYS A 5 36.87 17.60 15.04
N LEU A 6 36.04 17.47 16.06
CA LEU A 6 36.49 17.52 17.45
C LEU A 6 37.43 16.35 17.80
N ALA A 7 37.12 15.14 17.34
CA ALA A 7 38.02 14.00 17.53
C ALA A 7 39.40 14.26 16.91
N ASP A 8 39.43 14.77 15.70
CA ASP A 8 40.67 15.08 14.98
C ASP A 8 41.47 16.20 15.68
N GLU A 9 40.78 17.23 16.21
CA GLU A 9 41.39 18.30 16.97
C GLU A 9 42.00 17.81 18.29
N TYR A 10 41.27 16.96 19.04
CA TYR A 10 41.79 16.40 20.29
C TYR A 10 42.92 15.41 20.04
N ASN A 11 42.92 14.65 18.96
CA ASN A 11 44.04 13.80 18.56
C ASN A 11 45.31 14.63 18.32
N LYS A 12 45.19 15.78 17.64
CA LYS A 12 46.32 16.71 17.44
C LYS A 12 46.84 17.27 18.75
N LYS A 13 45.94 17.67 19.67
CA LYS A 13 46.32 18.16 20.98
C LYS A 13 46.99 17.07 21.83
N ALA A 14 46.50 15.85 21.77
CA ALA A 14 47.09 14.70 22.45
C ALA A 14 48.53 14.45 21.97
N GLN A 15 48.78 14.52 20.68
CA GLN A 15 50.12 14.36 20.12
C GLN A 15 51.07 15.48 20.55
N LEU A 16 50.62 16.73 20.51
CA LEU A 16 51.44 17.86 20.96
C LEU A 16 51.79 17.77 22.45
N ALA A 17 50.84 17.39 23.31
CA ALA A 17 51.08 17.20 24.74
C ALA A 17 52.08 16.06 24.99
N PHE A 18 51.93 14.93 24.25
CA PHE A 18 52.86 13.81 24.32
C PHE A 18 54.30 14.24 23.96
N ASP A 19 54.44 14.95 22.85
CA ASP A 19 55.75 15.44 22.37
C ASP A 19 56.38 16.43 23.32
N ALA A 20 55.57 17.18 24.11
CA ALA A 20 56.03 18.08 25.16
C ALA A 20 56.32 17.39 26.49
N GLY A 21 56.07 16.06 26.62
CA GLY A 21 56.28 15.32 27.87
C GLY A 21 55.16 15.47 28.89
N GLU A 22 54.01 16.09 28.48
CA GLU A 22 52.82 16.32 29.31
C GLU A 22 51.88 15.10 29.24
N TYR A 23 52.32 13.97 29.78
CA TYR A 23 51.64 12.67 29.55
C TYR A 23 50.23 12.61 30.13
N ASP A 24 49.97 13.23 31.28
CA ASP A 24 48.60 13.24 31.86
C ASP A 24 47.62 14.02 30.95
N LEU A 25 48.09 15.12 30.39
CA LEU A 25 47.29 15.93 29.44
C LEU A 25 47.10 15.21 28.11
N ALA A 26 48.11 14.47 27.63
CA ALA A 26 48.02 13.64 26.44
C ALA A 26 46.95 12.53 26.63
N ILE A 27 46.88 11.90 27.79
CA ILE A 27 45.86 10.91 28.13
C ILE A 27 44.48 11.56 28.13
N GLU A 28 44.29 12.70 28.77
CA GLU A 28 43.01 13.42 28.80
C GLU A 28 42.52 13.76 27.39
N TYR A 29 43.37 14.29 26.52
CA TYR A 29 43.00 14.62 25.16
C TYR A 29 42.72 13.38 24.32
N SER A 30 43.43 12.28 24.51
CA SER A 30 43.16 10.99 23.85
C SER A 30 41.77 10.43 24.21
N GLN A 31 41.39 10.54 25.50
CA GLN A 31 40.04 10.13 25.93
C GLN A 31 38.96 11.00 25.28
N LYS A 32 39.12 12.33 25.24
CA LYS A 32 38.18 13.21 24.56
C LYS A 32 38.09 12.95 23.06
N ALA A 33 39.21 12.60 22.43
CA ALA A 33 39.21 12.17 21.02
C ALA A 33 38.42 10.90 20.82
N ALA A 34 38.61 9.89 21.67
CA ALA A 34 37.85 8.62 21.59
C ALA A 34 36.35 8.84 21.80
N GLU A 35 35.96 9.62 22.81
CA GLU A 35 34.54 9.97 23.06
C GLU A 35 33.89 10.64 21.85
N ASN A 36 34.57 11.61 21.24
CA ASN A 36 34.06 12.30 20.07
C ASN A 36 34.01 11.37 18.82
N ALA A 37 34.94 10.44 18.69
CA ALA A 37 34.92 9.44 17.64
C ALA A 37 33.70 8.51 17.76
N GLU A 38 33.35 8.06 18.98
CA GLU A 38 32.13 7.27 19.22
C GLU A 38 30.86 8.07 18.94
N LEU A 39 30.81 9.35 19.37
CA LEU A 39 29.69 10.23 19.02
C LEU A 39 29.55 10.45 17.51
N SER A 40 30.69 10.58 16.82
CA SER A 40 30.72 10.69 15.35
C SER A 40 30.14 9.45 14.68
N LYS A 41 30.52 8.26 15.14
CA LYS A 41 30.02 6.99 14.65
C LYS A 41 28.51 6.88 14.89
N ALA A 42 28.05 7.13 16.11
CA ALA A 42 26.62 7.09 16.44
C ALA A 42 25.78 8.04 15.57
N TYR A 43 26.31 9.25 15.32
CA TYR A 43 25.66 10.21 14.42
C TYR A 43 25.58 9.68 12.97
N ILE A 44 26.63 9.07 12.46
CA ILE A 44 26.65 8.50 11.11
C ILE A 44 25.65 7.36 11.01
N ASP A 45 25.63 6.46 11.99
CA ASP A 45 24.71 5.32 12.02
C ASP A 45 23.25 5.79 12.05
N MET A 46 22.95 6.81 12.85
CA MET A 46 21.63 7.45 12.88
C MET A 46 21.25 8.06 11.52
N MET A 47 22.17 8.77 10.87
CA MET A 47 21.89 9.40 9.57
C MET A 47 21.71 8.38 8.45
N LEU A 48 22.41 7.24 8.51
CA LEU A 48 22.22 6.11 7.59
C LEU A 48 20.86 5.46 7.81
N ALA A 49 20.50 5.20 9.07
CA ALA A 49 19.19 4.65 9.41
C ALA A 49 18.04 5.57 8.96
N ARG A 50 18.19 6.88 9.16
CA ARG A 50 17.22 7.88 8.68
C ARG A 50 17.06 7.84 7.16
N ARG A 51 18.16 7.85 6.42
CA ARG A 51 18.13 7.76 4.94
C ARG A 51 17.42 6.50 4.46
N ASP A 52 17.69 5.37 5.12
CA ASP A 52 17.06 4.10 4.79
C ASP A 52 15.55 4.12 5.09
N ALA A 53 15.15 4.73 6.23
CA ALA A 53 13.75 4.94 6.58
C ALA A 53 13.05 5.85 5.56
N ASP A 54 13.66 7.00 5.20
CA ASP A 54 13.13 7.92 4.18
C ASP A 54 12.85 7.20 2.86
N SER A 55 13.79 6.37 2.42
CA SER A 55 13.65 5.61 1.18
C SER A 55 12.50 4.61 1.25
N GLN A 56 12.42 3.85 2.34
CA GLN A 56 11.41 2.80 2.50
C GLN A 56 10.01 3.38 2.69
N MET A 57 9.88 4.46 3.49
CA MET A 57 8.62 5.18 3.67
C MET A 57 8.12 5.78 2.35
N LYS A 58 9.00 6.31 1.53
CA LYS A 58 8.64 6.83 0.20
C LYS A 58 8.11 5.72 -0.71
N LEU A 59 8.73 4.54 -0.69
CA LEU A 59 8.25 3.38 -1.45
C LEU A 59 6.87 2.94 -0.95
N ALA A 60 6.67 2.82 0.36
CA ALA A 60 5.40 2.46 0.97
C ALA A 60 4.30 3.47 0.62
N GLN A 61 4.58 4.77 0.74
CA GLN A 61 3.63 5.83 0.37
C GLN A 61 3.21 5.74 -1.10
N ASN A 62 4.16 5.54 -2.01
CA ASN A 62 3.86 5.39 -3.42
C ASN A 62 3.02 4.14 -3.71
N LYS A 63 3.31 3.04 -3.02
CA LYS A 63 2.55 1.79 -3.16
C LYS A 63 1.12 1.94 -2.62
N ILE A 64 0.92 2.64 -1.50
CA ILE A 64 -0.41 2.97 -0.97
C ILE A 64 -1.19 3.83 -1.97
N LYS A 65 -0.59 4.89 -2.51
CA LYS A 65 -1.24 5.74 -3.54
C LYS A 65 -1.62 4.95 -4.79
N TRP A 66 -0.77 4.04 -5.22
CA TRP A 66 -1.10 3.13 -6.31
C TRP A 66 -2.28 2.23 -5.94
N ALA A 67 -2.29 1.64 -4.75
CA ALA A 67 -3.39 0.81 -4.26
C ALA A 67 -4.71 1.60 -4.18
N GLU A 68 -4.68 2.86 -3.76
CA GLU A 68 -5.84 3.77 -3.79
C GLU A 68 -6.34 3.97 -5.23
N SER A 69 -5.44 4.18 -6.18
CA SER A 69 -5.83 4.41 -7.58
C SER A 69 -6.51 3.23 -8.25
N ILE A 70 -6.31 2.01 -7.72
CA ILE A 70 -6.95 0.78 -8.20
C ILE A 70 -8.10 0.30 -7.29
N HIS A 71 -8.59 1.18 -6.40
CA HIS A 71 -9.68 0.89 -5.46
C HIS A 71 -9.42 -0.32 -4.55
N ALA A 72 -8.18 -0.45 -4.03
CA ALA A 72 -7.80 -1.54 -3.14
C ALA A 72 -8.58 -1.53 -1.81
N GLU A 73 -9.04 -0.36 -1.34
CA GLU A 73 -9.92 -0.22 -0.17
C GLU A 73 -11.22 -1.02 -0.31
N ARG A 74 -11.70 -1.20 -1.53
CA ARG A 74 -12.91 -1.96 -1.84
C ARG A 74 -12.59 -3.43 -2.14
N ASN A 75 -11.56 -3.68 -2.96
CA ASN A 75 -11.27 -5.00 -3.49
C ASN A 75 -10.38 -5.84 -2.57
N PHE A 76 -9.58 -5.21 -1.73
CA PHE A 76 -8.64 -5.82 -0.79
C PHE A 76 -8.65 -5.08 0.57
N PRO A 77 -9.82 -4.93 1.23
CA PRO A 77 -9.96 -4.04 2.39
C PRO A 77 -9.02 -4.38 3.53
N MET A 78 -8.80 -5.65 3.82
CA MET A 78 -7.90 -6.08 4.91
C MET A 78 -6.44 -5.72 4.61
N ALA A 79 -5.97 -5.99 3.40
CA ALA A 79 -4.60 -5.69 2.98
C ALA A 79 -4.36 -4.17 2.96
N PHE A 80 -5.33 -3.41 2.46
CA PHE A 80 -5.25 -1.96 2.38
C PHE A 80 -5.24 -1.31 3.77
N THR A 81 -6.12 -1.76 4.69
CA THR A 81 -6.15 -1.28 6.08
C THR A 81 -4.85 -1.60 6.80
N ALA A 82 -4.37 -2.84 6.72
CA ALA A 82 -3.10 -3.25 7.34
C ALA A 82 -1.91 -2.43 6.83
N ALA A 83 -1.88 -2.12 5.53
CA ALA A 83 -0.84 -1.28 4.96
C ALA A 83 -0.86 0.15 5.49
N LYS A 84 -2.04 0.75 5.61
CA LYS A 84 -2.20 2.12 6.14
C LYS A 84 -1.87 2.18 7.63
N GLU A 85 -2.26 1.21 8.42
CA GLU A 85 -1.91 1.13 9.84
C GLU A 85 -0.40 0.97 10.04
N SER A 86 0.24 0.08 9.28
CA SER A 86 1.70 -0.07 9.32
C SER A 86 2.42 1.20 8.90
N TYR A 87 1.93 1.91 7.89
CA TYR A 87 2.52 3.18 7.47
C TYR A 87 2.36 4.26 8.53
N ALA A 88 1.21 4.36 9.20
CA ALA A 88 0.99 5.29 10.31
C ALA A 88 1.94 4.99 11.51
N ASN A 89 2.21 3.71 11.78
CA ASN A 89 3.21 3.30 12.77
C ASN A 89 4.63 3.73 12.34
N ALA A 90 4.94 3.65 11.03
CA ALA A 90 6.21 4.14 10.51
C ALA A 90 6.37 5.65 10.73
N GLU A 91 5.34 6.45 10.45
CA GLU A 91 5.34 7.90 10.69
C GLU A 91 5.50 8.22 12.18
N SER A 92 4.84 7.47 13.07
CA SER A 92 4.98 7.63 14.52
C SER A 92 6.39 7.32 15.00
N ALA A 93 6.99 6.22 14.52
CA ALA A 93 8.37 5.85 14.86
C ALA A 93 9.37 6.88 14.32
N TYR A 94 9.19 7.34 13.10
CA TYR A 94 10.02 8.36 12.47
C TYR A 94 10.01 9.68 13.27
N THR A 95 8.84 10.11 13.74
CA THR A 95 8.69 11.32 14.57
C THR A 95 9.43 11.21 15.92
N LYS A 96 9.58 9.99 16.42
CA LYS A 96 10.35 9.67 17.63
C LYS A 96 11.85 9.46 17.36
N GLU A 97 12.29 9.69 16.14
CA GLU A 97 13.66 9.43 15.66
C GLU A 97 14.08 7.95 15.74
N ASP A 98 13.13 7.03 15.89
CA ASP A 98 13.36 5.58 15.76
C ASP A 98 13.31 5.18 14.28
N PHE A 99 14.38 5.50 13.57
CA PHE A 99 14.44 5.28 12.11
C PHE A 99 14.50 3.82 11.73
N VAL A 100 15.01 2.95 12.62
CA VAL A 100 15.02 1.50 12.38
C VAL A 100 13.60 0.96 12.41
N ALA A 101 12.84 1.25 13.46
CA ALA A 101 11.44 0.86 13.54
C ALA A 101 10.59 1.48 12.42
N ALA A 102 10.84 2.75 12.05
CA ALA A 102 10.14 3.40 10.95
C ALA A 102 10.34 2.66 9.62
N LYS A 103 11.56 2.24 9.31
CA LYS A 103 11.89 1.43 8.14
C LYS A 103 11.16 0.08 8.16
N ASP A 104 11.16 -0.59 9.32
CA ASP A 104 10.53 -1.91 9.47
C ASP A 104 9.01 -1.83 9.29
N TYR A 105 8.34 -0.84 9.88
CA TYR A 105 6.91 -0.61 9.66
C TYR A 105 6.58 -0.22 8.21
N ALA A 106 7.41 0.57 7.56
CA ALA A 106 7.24 0.88 6.14
C ALA A 106 7.38 -0.38 5.27
N SER A 107 8.30 -1.28 5.62
CA SER A 107 8.45 -2.58 4.96
C SER A 107 7.23 -3.47 5.17
N GLN A 108 6.65 -3.49 6.38
CA GLN A 108 5.40 -4.21 6.66
C GLN A 108 4.24 -3.68 5.84
N SER A 109 4.15 -2.34 5.67
CA SER A 109 3.15 -1.71 4.80
C SER A 109 3.27 -2.18 3.35
N LEU A 110 4.49 -2.29 2.83
CA LEU A 110 4.73 -2.82 1.48
C LEU A 110 4.33 -4.28 1.36
N LEU A 111 4.69 -5.12 2.34
CA LEU A 111 4.33 -6.54 2.38
C LEU A 111 2.82 -6.75 2.44
N ALA A 112 2.09 -5.93 3.18
CA ALA A 112 0.63 -6.00 3.25
C ALA A 112 -0.02 -5.81 1.87
N LEU A 113 0.60 -5.05 0.96
CA LEU A 113 0.12 -4.79 -0.41
C LEU A 113 0.72 -5.72 -1.47
N ASP A 114 1.49 -6.73 -1.09
CA ASP A 114 2.18 -7.59 -2.07
C ASP A 114 1.20 -8.39 -2.95
N GLY A 115 0.10 -8.86 -2.39
CA GLY A 115 -0.96 -9.57 -3.12
C GLY A 115 -2.02 -8.68 -3.79
N VAL A 116 -1.92 -7.35 -3.64
CA VAL A 116 -2.89 -6.41 -4.22
C VAL A 116 -2.61 -6.23 -5.71
N ARG A 117 -3.67 -6.31 -6.50
CA ARG A 117 -3.63 -6.17 -7.97
C ARG A 117 -4.82 -5.39 -8.48
N GLU A 118 -4.70 -4.85 -9.67
CA GLU A 118 -5.83 -4.24 -10.36
C GLU A 118 -6.92 -5.28 -10.63
N VAL A 119 -8.15 -4.93 -10.30
CA VAL A 119 -9.34 -5.76 -10.56
C VAL A 119 -10.24 -5.00 -11.52
N THR A 120 -10.42 -5.53 -12.71
CA THR A 120 -11.35 -4.97 -13.68
C THR A 120 -12.78 -5.23 -13.21
N PRO A 121 -13.61 -4.17 -13.05
CA PRO A 121 -14.99 -4.36 -12.64
C PRO A 121 -15.77 -5.12 -13.72
N LEU A 122 -16.66 -6.01 -13.28
CA LEU A 122 -17.63 -6.63 -14.16
C LEU A 122 -18.69 -5.59 -14.58
N PRO A 123 -19.35 -5.76 -15.74
CA PRO A 123 -20.38 -4.82 -16.18
C PRO A 123 -21.51 -4.70 -15.16
N GLU A 124 -21.93 -3.48 -14.86
CA GLU A 124 -23.11 -3.20 -14.03
C GLU A 124 -24.43 -3.43 -14.77
N TYR A 125 -24.37 -3.35 -16.09
CA TYR A 125 -25.55 -3.44 -16.96
C TYR A 125 -25.28 -4.33 -18.16
N TYR A 126 -26.35 -4.96 -18.63
CA TYR A 126 -26.40 -5.67 -19.89
C TYR A 126 -27.41 -5.01 -20.83
N ILE A 127 -27.05 -4.85 -22.09
CA ILE A 127 -27.99 -4.40 -23.13
C ILE A 127 -28.48 -5.63 -23.90
N VAL A 128 -29.79 -5.89 -23.82
CA VAL A 128 -30.41 -7.00 -24.51
C VAL A 128 -30.21 -6.86 -26.01
N LYS A 129 -29.75 -7.94 -26.65
CA LYS A 129 -29.53 -8.02 -28.09
C LYS A 129 -30.67 -8.77 -28.79
N PRO A 130 -30.79 -8.57 -30.10
CA PRO A 130 -31.77 -9.34 -30.88
C PRO A 130 -31.61 -10.84 -30.70
N TRP A 131 -32.75 -11.57 -30.61
CA TRP A 131 -32.75 -13.03 -30.46
C TRP A 131 -31.93 -13.75 -31.55
N ALA A 132 -32.03 -13.25 -32.79
CA ALA A 132 -31.30 -13.84 -33.92
C ALA A 132 -29.76 -13.78 -33.74
N GLU A 133 -29.25 -12.81 -32.99
CA GLU A 133 -27.81 -12.64 -32.79
C GLU A 133 -27.28 -13.47 -31.62
N THR A 134 -27.96 -13.44 -30.49
CA THR A 134 -27.38 -13.91 -29.21
C THR A 134 -28.34 -14.82 -28.43
N LYS A 135 -29.57 -15.01 -28.90
CA LYS A 135 -30.63 -15.76 -28.22
C LYS A 135 -30.82 -15.29 -26.77
N ASP A 136 -30.88 -13.97 -26.59
CA ASP A 136 -30.97 -13.37 -25.25
C ASP A 136 -32.31 -13.74 -24.59
N CYS A 137 -32.19 -14.31 -23.41
CA CYS A 137 -33.22 -14.50 -22.41
C CYS A 137 -32.53 -14.47 -21.05
N TYR A 138 -33.27 -14.32 -19.97
CA TYR A 138 -32.68 -14.25 -18.63
C TYR A 138 -31.74 -15.42 -18.33
N TRP A 139 -32.08 -16.63 -18.76
CA TRP A 139 -31.24 -17.82 -18.58
C TRP A 139 -29.88 -17.69 -19.30
N ASN A 140 -29.92 -17.35 -20.60
CA ASN A 140 -28.69 -17.24 -21.39
C ASN A 140 -27.83 -16.04 -20.96
N ILE A 141 -28.45 -14.92 -20.60
CA ILE A 141 -27.76 -13.72 -20.11
C ILE A 141 -27.07 -14.06 -18.79
N SER A 142 -27.74 -14.70 -17.83
CA SER A 142 -27.16 -15.09 -16.54
C SER A 142 -26.02 -16.09 -16.69
N GLY A 143 -26.02 -16.92 -17.72
CA GLY A 143 -24.95 -17.86 -18.04
C GLY A 143 -23.68 -17.22 -18.60
N ARG A 144 -23.69 -15.94 -18.98
CA ARG A 144 -22.50 -15.28 -19.54
C ARG A 144 -21.43 -15.09 -18.47
N PRO A 145 -20.12 -15.30 -18.81
CA PRO A 145 -19.01 -15.18 -17.85
C PRO A 145 -18.94 -13.83 -17.14
N TYR A 146 -19.29 -12.76 -17.83
CA TYR A 146 -19.28 -11.39 -17.30
C TYR A 146 -20.59 -10.97 -16.62
N VAL A 147 -21.59 -11.87 -16.56
CA VAL A 147 -22.83 -11.69 -15.78
C VAL A 147 -22.70 -12.50 -14.49
N TYR A 148 -23.07 -13.77 -14.49
CA TYR A 148 -22.94 -14.64 -13.33
C TYR A 148 -22.17 -15.93 -13.60
N ASN A 149 -21.93 -16.24 -14.87
CA ASN A 149 -21.39 -17.53 -15.31
C ASN A 149 -22.24 -18.72 -14.78
N ASN A 150 -23.50 -18.47 -14.49
CA ASN A 150 -24.43 -19.46 -13.94
C ASN A 150 -25.87 -19.15 -14.38
N PRO A 151 -26.45 -19.92 -15.33
CA PRO A 151 -27.81 -19.71 -15.80
C PRO A 151 -28.88 -19.85 -14.70
N LEU A 152 -28.61 -20.63 -13.63
CA LEU A 152 -29.58 -20.86 -12.56
C LEU A 152 -29.84 -19.57 -11.73
N LEU A 153 -28.99 -18.55 -11.88
CA LEU A 153 -29.16 -17.24 -11.20
C LEU A 153 -30.04 -16.27 -12.01
N TRP A 154 -30.72 -16.73 -13.04
CA TRP A 154 -31.58 -15.92 -13.89
C TRP A 154 -32.70 -15.19 -13.14
N GLU A 155 -33.21 -15.81 -12.08
CA GLU A 155 -34.29 -15.24 -11.28
C GLU A 155 -33.82 -13.97 -10.54
N ASN A 156 -32.60 -13.93 -10.04
CA ASN A 156 -32.03 -12.74 -9.40
C ASN A 156 -31.91 -11.57 -10.39
N LEU A 157 -31.49 -11.86 -11.65
CA LEU A 157 -31.44 -10.87 -12.70
C LEU A 157 -32.84 -10.36 -13.05
N TYR A 158 -33.84 -11.25 -13.15
CA TYR A 158 -35.21 -10.92 -13.43
C TYR A 158 -35.81 -10.04 -12.31
N GLN A 159 -35.72 -10.45 -11.06
CA GLN A 159 -36.29 -9.71 -9.94
C GLN A 159 -35.73 -8.29 -9.85
N SER A 160 -34.43 -8.11 -10.12
CA SER A 160 -33.80 -6.79 -10.11
C SER A 160 -34.25 -5.86 -11.23
N ASN A 161 -34.83 -6.40 -12.30
CA ASN A 161 -35.25 -5.66 -13.48
C ASN A 161 -36.77 -5.71 -13.71
N LYS A 162 -37.51 -6.45 -12.90
CA LYS A 162 -38.94 -6.70 -13.03
C LYS A 162 -39.76 -5.41 -13.23
N SER A 163 -39.45 -4.37 -12.45
CA SER A 163 -40.17 -3.09 -12.48
C SER A 163 -39.99 -2.29 -13.79
N SER A 164 -38.93 -2.56 -14.53
CA SER A 164 -38.61 -1.90 -15.79
C SER A 164 -39.03 -2.67 -17.04
N MET A 165 -39.64 -3.86 -16.86
CA MET A 165 -40.06 -4.69 -17.95
C MET A 165 -41.41 -4.21 -18.57
N PRO A 166 -41.62 -4.44 -19.88
CA PRO A 166 -42.91 -4.14 -20.54
C PRO A 166 -44.09 -4.87 -19.94
N LYS A 167 -43.89 -6.13 -19.49
CA LYS A 167 -44.83 -6.91 -18.68
C LYS A 167 -44.08 -7.51 -17.48
N PRO A 168 -44.17 -6.90 -16.32
CA PRO A 168 -43.43 -7.34 -15.14
C PRO A 168 -43.65 -8.80 -14.72
N GLU A 169 -44.77 -9.37 -15.03
CA GLU A 169 -45.13 -10.76 -14.68
C GLU A 169 -44.69 -11.81 -15.73
N ASP A 170 -44.17 -11.37 -16.86
CA ASP A 170 -43.71 -12.27 -17.92
C ASP A 170 -42.20 -12.18 -18.14
N PRO A 171 -41.39 -13.06 -17.52
CA PRO A 171 -39.95 -13.04 -17.66
C PRO A 171 -39.45 -13.36 -19.08
N ASN A 172 -40.33 -13.89 -19.93
CA ASN A 172 -39.96 -14.23 -21.32
C ASN A 172 -40.03 -13.00 -22.25
N LEU A 173 -40.70 -11.95 -21.83
CA LEU A 173 -40.89 -10.76 -22.66
C LEU A 173 -39.77 -9.76 -22.39
N ILE A 174 -38.61 -9.98 -22.98
CA ILE A 174 -37.52 -9.01 -23.05
C ILE A 174 -37.36 -8.50 -24.47
N LEU A 175 -37.04 -7.22 -24.62
CA LEU A 175 -36.92 -6.56 -25.91
C LEU A 175 -35.47 -6.14 -26.17
N PRO A 176 -35.00 -6.23 -27.43
CA PRO A 176 -33.69 -5.69 -27.82
C PRO A 176 -33.57 -4.21 -27.44
N GLY A 177 -32.38 -3.84 -26.91
CA GLY A 177 -32.11 -2.48 -26.42
C GLY A 177 -32.49 -2.25 -24.95
N MET A 178 -33.21 -3.16 -24.30
CA MET A 178 -33.45 -3.03 -22.85
C MET A 178 -32.13 -3.05 -22.07
N LYS A 179 -31.97 -2.08 -21.16
CA LYS A 179 -30.84 -1.99 -20.25
C LYS A 179 -31.18 -2.71 -18.95
N MET A 180 -30.57 -3.85 -18.73
CA MET A 180 -30.75 -4.66 -17.52
C MET A 180 -29.66 -4.36 -16.51
N LYS A 181 -30.02 -4.05 -15.25
CA LYS A 181 -29.08 -3.95 -14.14
C LYS A 181 -28.66 -5.35 -13.71
N ILE A 182 -27.35 -5.53 -13.50
CA ILE A 182 -26.80 -6.78 -12.99
C ILE A 182 -26.43 -6.58 -11.53
N PRO A 183 -27.23 -7.03 -10.56
CA PRO A 183 -26.88 -6.91 -9.14
C PRO A 183 -25.66 -7.77 -8.80
N SER A 184 -24.82 -7.28 -7.89
CA SER A 184 -23.77 -8.09 -7.28
C SER A 184 -24.40 -9.05 -6.28
N LEU A 185 -24.18 -10.35 -6.43
CA LEU A 185 -24.78 -11.39 -5.58
C LEU A 185 -23.82 -11.89 -4.48
N THR A 186 -22.52 -11.86 -4.75
CA THR A 186 -21.48 -12.39 -3.87
C THR A 186 -20.39 -11.37 -3.57
N GLY A 187 -20.70 -10.07 -3.69
CA GLY A 187 -19.75 -8.99 -3.44
C GLY A 187 -18.75 -8.77 -4.58
N GLU A 188 -19.03 -9.32 -5.78
CA GLU A 188 -18.21 -9.09 -6.96
C GLU A 188 -18.18 -7.60 -7.34
N TYR A 189 -17.01 -7.13 -7.77
CA TYR A 189 -16.80 -5.75 -8.18
C TYR A 189 -17.46 -5.50 -9.55
N ARG A 190 -18.50 -4.66 -9.53
CA ARG A 190 -19.22 -4.21 -10.74
C ARG A 190 -19.24 -2.71 -10.83
#